data_10b0250bcfda03da37213ab19579565b
#
_entry.id   10b0250bcfda03da37213ab19579565b
#
_cell.length_a   1.000
_cell.length_b   1.000
_cell.length_c   1.000
_cell.angle_alpha   90.00
_cell.angle_beta   90.00
_cell.angle_gamma   90.00
#
_symmetry.space_group_name_H-M   'P 1'
#
loop_
_entity.id
_entity.type
_entity.pdbx_description
1 polymer ?
#
loop_
_entity_poly.entity_id
_entity_poly.type
_entity_poly.pdbx_seq_one_letter_code
_entity_poly.pdbx_strand_id
1 'polypeptide(L)'
;MKKIIFAIAALFALTACNQNKPTQAVENQNEVSAQEETTDTISEQTKQESMKEVQAYLKECGAFFIATADGDQPHVRPFGVSEIINGRLCIMTGKVKDVYKQIAKNGKFEICALKPSGSEWMRLSGTLVNDETLAVKEEFLNRNEGLKSMYKADDDNMAVLQITNATARFCSFSAPERKVNF
;
A
#
# COMPACT_ATOMS: atom_id res chain seq x y z
N MET A 1 -21.90 -41.54 25.94
CA MET A 1 -22.53 -41.65 27.26
C MET A 1 -22.10 -40.45 28.11
N LYS A 2 -23.09 -39.89 28.80
CA LYS A 2 -23.08 -38.84 29.82
C LYS A 2 -23.02 -37.38 29.35
N LYS A 3 -24.22 -36.83 29.18
CA LYS A 3 -24.61 -35.42 29.25
C LYS A 3 -24.55 -34.97 30.71
N ILE A 4 -24.08 -33.73 30.96
CA ILE A 4 -24.35 -33.03 32.22
C ILE A 4 -24.84 -31.62 31.85
N ILE A 5 -26.10 -31.39 32.17
CA ILE A 5 -26.80 -30.11 32.13
C ILE A 5 -26.74 -29.56 33.54
N PHE A 6 -26.35 -28.28 33.72
CA PHE A 6 -26.68 -27.55 34.96
C PHE A 6 -27.40 -26.24 34.60
N ALA A 7 -28.65 -26.23 34.93
CA ALA A 7 -29.49 -25.04 35.08
C ALA A 7 -29.46 -24.61 36.56
N ILE A 8 -29.26 -23.34 36.86
CA ILE A 8 -29.64 -22.75 38.15
C ILE A 8 -30.37 -21.44 37.92
N ALA A 9 -31.46 -21.33 38.60
CA ALA A 9 -32.56 -20.38 38.47
C ALA A 9 -32.31 -19.02 39.14
N ALA A 10 -33.19 -18.11 38.77
CA ALA A 10 -33.37 -16.73 39.21
C ALA A 10 -33.67 -16.58 40.72
N LEU A 11 -33.34 -15.40 41.23
CA LEU A 11 -34.10 -14.83 42.36
C LEU A 11 -34.26 -13.32 42.20
N PHE A 12 -35.51 -12.88 42.17
CA PHE A 12 -36.00 -11.49 42.25
C PHE A 12 -35.93 -10.99 43.68
N ALA A 13 -35.58 -9.72 43.87
CA ALA A 13 -36.07 -8.96 45.02
C ALA A 13 -36.32 -7.51 44.63
N LEU A 14 -37.58 -7.16 44.62
CA LEU A 14 -38.12 -5.80 44.59
C LEU A 14 -38.11 -5.22 46.02
N THR A 15 -37.68 -3.97 46.16
CA THR A 15 -38.21 -3.13 47.26
C THR A 15 -38.33 -1.67 46.81
N ALA A 16 -39.43 -1.07 47.14
CA ALA A 16 -39.99 0.18 46.67
C ALA A 16 -39.64 1.41 47.52
N CYS A 17 -39.71 2.57 46.90
CA CYS A 17 -40.13 3.91 47.36
C CYS A 17 -39.53 4.53 48.63
N ASN A 18 -38.94 5.73 48.46
CA ASN A 18 -39.54 6.92 49.08
C ASN A 18 -39.07 8.25 48.44
N GLN A 19 -40.01 9.18 48.33
CA GLN A 19 -39.89 10.54 47.80
C GLN A 19 -39.24 11.48 48.82
N ASN A 20 -38.44 12.45 48.37
CA ASN A 20 -38.64 13.89 48.62
C ASN A 20 -37.56 14.75 47.94
N LYS A 21 -38.01 15.81 47.27
CA LYS A 21 -37.31 16.94 46.66
C LYS A 21 -37.14 18.05 47.73
N PRO A 22 -36.40 19.19 47.54
CA PRO A 22 -35.63 19.69 46.40
C PRO A 22 -34.24 20.35 46.75
N THR A 23 -33.57 20.84 45.71
CA THR A 23 -32.71 22.06 45.62
C THR A 23 -31.22 21.87 45.64
N GLN A 24 -30.54 22.05 44.60
CA GLN A 24 -29.73 23.11 44.02
C GLN A 24 -28.76 22.56 42.95
N ALA A 25 -28.70 23.34 41.88
CA ALA A 25 -27.84 23.15 40.73
C ALA A 25 -26.35 23.23 41.13
N VAL A 26 -25.54 22.26 40.64
CA VAL A 26 -24.16 22.49 40.31
C VAL A 26 -23.94 21.84 38.93
N GLU A 27 -23.80 22.69 37.97
CA GLU A 27 -23.38 22.43 36.62
C GLU A 27 -21.98 21.80 36.65
N ASN A 28 -21.86 20.53 36.37
CA ASN A 28 -20.60 19.89 36.12
C ASN A 28 -20.61 19.42 34.66
N GLN A 29 -20.03 20.26 33.80
CA GLN A 29 -19.73 19.94 32.40
C GLN A 29 -18.71 18.80 32.42
N ASN A 30 -19.17 17.58 32.24
CA ASN A 30 -18.34 16.49 31.81
C ASN A 30 -18.14 16.67 30.29
N GLU A 31 -17.04 17.33 29.95
CA GLU A 31 -16.46 17.27 28.61
C GLU A 31 -16.11 15.80 28.32
N VAL A 32 -16.98 15.13 27.58
CA VAL A 32 -16.63 13.95 26.84
C VAL A 32 -15.65 14.40 25.75
N SER A 33 -14.38 14.30 26.03
CA SER A 33 -13.36 14.44 25.00
C SER A 33 -13.57 13.32 23.97
N ALA A 34 -14.27 13.65 22.90
CA ALA A 34 -14.20 12.88 21.68
C ALA A 34 -12.72 12.86 21.25
N GLN A 35 -12.08 11.71 21.38
CA GLN A 35 -10.83 11.47 20.70
C GLN A 35 -11.16 11.49 19.19
N GLU A 36 -10.92 12.64 18.54
CA GLU A 36 -10.78 12.69 17.11
C GLU A 36 -9.64 11.72 16.76
N GLU A 37 -9.98 10.60 16.13
CA GLU A 37 -9.04 9.85 15.31
C GLU A 37 -8.56 10.82 14.22
N THR A 38 -7.42 11.45 14.45
CA THR A 38 -6.69 12.17 13.41
C THR A 38 -6.27 11.11 12.40
N THR A 39 -7.06 10.95 11.33
CA THR A 39 -6.59 10.35 10.09
C THR A 39 -5.44 11.23 9.63
N ASP A 40 -4.23 10.78 9.88
CA ASP A 40 -2.98 11.44 9.52
C ASP A 40 -2.92 11.48 7.99
N THR A 41 -3.48 12.55 7.39
CA THR A 41 -3.46 12.78 5.95
C THR A 41 -2.04 13.19 5.58
N ILE A 42 -1.25 12.21 5.10
CA ILE A 42 0.11 12.43 4.62
C ILE A 42 0.08 13.56 3.58
N SER A 43 0.87 14.63 3.81
CA SER A 43 0.92 15.76 2.87
C SER A 43 1.43 15.31 1.49
N GLU A 44 0.99 15.99 0.43
CA GLU A 44 1.45 15.70 -0.94
C GLU A 44 2.98 15.87 -1.07
N GLN A 45 3.58 16.81 -0.34
CA GLN A 45 5.03 16.95 -0.29
C GLN A 45 5.71 15.72 0.29
N THR A 46 5.21 15.19 1.41
CA THR A 46 5.74 13.97 2.03
C THR A 46 5.60 12.75 1.10
N LYS A 47 4.49 12.63 0.36
CA LYS A 47 4.32 11.57 -0.64
C LYS A 47 5.34 11.68 -1.76
N GLN A 48 5.59 12.89 -2.28
CA GLN A 48 6.58 13.13 -3.33
C GLN A 48 7.99 12.79 -2.86
N GLU A 49 8.36 13.14 -1.64
CA GLU A 49 9.65 12.80 -1.03
C GLU A 49 9.79 11.28 -0.87
N SER A 50 8.75 10.60 -0.38
CA SER A 50 8.70 9.15 -0.25
C SER A 50 8.86 8.44 -1.60
N MET A 51 8.18 8.90 -2.65
CA MET A 51 8.31 8.35 -4.01
C MET A 51 9.73 8.52 -4.57
N LYS A 52 10.35 9.69 -4.35
CA LYS A 52 11.73 9.94 -4.78
C LYS A 52 12.72 9.02 -4.07
N GLU A 53 12.55 8.81 -2.76
CA GLU A 53 13.38 7.90 -1.99
C GLU A 53 13.26 6.45 -2.51
N VAL A 54 12.01 5.99 -2.72
CA VAL A 54 11.74 4.66 -3.25
C VAL A 54 12.32 4.48 -4.65
N GLN A 55 12.17 5.46 -5.55
CA GLN A 55 12.76 5.41 -6.89
C GLN A 55 14.29 5.34 -6.84
N ALA A 56 14.92 6.17 -5.99
CA ALA A 56 16.37 6.16 -5.84
C ALA A 56 16.86 4.79 -5.36
N TYR A 57 16.16 4.17 -4.42
CA TYR A 57 16.45 2.83 -3.94
C TYR A 57 16.36 1.77 -5.04
N LEU A 58 15.28 1.79 -5.85
CA LEU A 58 15.11 0.87 -6.98
C LEU A 58 16.22 1.03 -8.01
N LYS A 59 16.63 2.28 -8.30
CA LYS A 59 17.74 2.59 -9.23
C LYS A 59 19.08 2.11 -8.69
N GLU A 60 19.35 2.26 -7.39
CA GLU A 60 20.56 1.75 -6.74
C GLU A 60 20.66 0.22 -6.83
N CYS A 61 19.53 -0.49 -6.67
CA CYS A 61 19.48 -1.94 -6.80
C CYS A 61 19.67 -2.41 -8.25
N GLY A 62 19.38 -1.58 -9.24
CA GLY A 62 19.42 -1.90 -10.67
C GLY A 62 18.29 -2.84 -11.09
N ALA A 63 18.31 -4.10 -10.64
CA ALA A 63 17.20 -5.04 -10.82
C ALA A 63 16.40 -5.20 -9.53
N PHE A 64 15.08 -5.32 -9.65
CA PHE A 64 14.17 -5.61 -8.56
C PHE A 64 13.17 -6.69 -8.99
N PHE A 65 12.62 -7.42 -8.04
CA PHE A 65 11.70 -8.53 -8.32
C PHE A 65 10.28 -8.14 -7.95
N ILE A 66 9.35 -8.31 -8.89
CA ILE A 66 7.94 -8.05 -8.64
C ILE A 66 7.17 -9.37 -8.54
N ALA A 67 6.39 -9.50 -7.47
CA ALA A 67 5.44 -10.57 -7.25
C ALA A 67 4.03 -10.11 -7.61
N THR A 68 3.31 -10.97 -8.33
CA THR A 68 1.87 -10.84 -8.63
C THR A 68 1.22 -12.21 -8.44
N ALA A 69 -0.11 -12.30 -8.48
CA ALA A 69 -0.84 -13.55 -8.33
C ALA A 69 -1.75 -13.81 -9.54
N ASP A 70 -1.90 -15.08 -9.91
CA ASP A 70 -2.94 -15.60 -10.79
C ASP A 70 -3.80 -16.57 -9.98
N GLY A 71 -4.95 -16.11 -9.52
CA GLY A 71 -5.70 -16.81 -8.47
C GLY A 71 -4.89 -16.88 -7.17
N ASP A 72 -4.61 -18.09 -6.70
CA ASP A 72 -3.82 -18.39 -5.51
C ASP A 72 -2.32 -18.67 -5.82
N GLN A 73 -1.94 -18.74 -7.12
CA GLN A 73 -0.56 -18.99 -7.52
C GLN A 73 0.24 -17.67 -7.57
N PRO A 74 1.29 -17.50 -6.73
CA PRO A 74 2.20 -16.37 -6.82
C PRO A 74 3.20 -16.57 -7.98
N HIS A 75 3.54 -15.46 -8.63
CA HIS A 75 4.53 -15.36 -9.68
C HIS A 75 5.53 -14.27 -9.40
N VAL A 76 6.83 -14.52 -9.62
CA VAL A 76 7.93 -13.56 -9.42
C VAL A 76 8.76 -13.43 -10.69
N ARG A 77 9.15 -12.20 -11.06
CA ARG A 77 10.05 -11.93 -12.19
C ARG A 77 10.85 -10.64 -11.99
N PRO A 78 12.00 -10.50 -12.66
CA PRO A 78 12.80 -9.27 -12.57
C PRO A 78 12.20 -8.12 -13.38
N PHE A 79 12.35 -6.91 -12.86
CA PHE A 79 12.15 -5.62 -13.50
C PHE A 79 13.41 -4.77 -13.30
N GLY A 80 13.62 -3.74 -14.11
CA GLY A 80 14.86 -2.95 -14.04
C GLY A 80 14.66 -1.44 -14.16
N VAL A 81 13.44 -0.96 -14.47
CA VAL A 81 13.20 0.47 -14.69
C VAL A 81 11.99 0.97 -13.89
N SER A 82 12.20 2.15 -13.30
CA SER A 82 11.14 2.90 -12.60
C SER A 82 11.34 4.39 -12.82
N GLU A 83 10.25 5.13 -13.08
CA GLU A 83 10.30 6.57 -13.30
C GLU A 83 9.21 7.30 -12.50
N ILE A 84 9.48 8.54 -12.09
CA ILE A 84 8.44 9.43 -11.58
C ILE A 84 7.99 10.32 -12.73
N ILE A 85 6.76 10.13 -13.20
CA ILE A 85 6.14 10.89 -14.30
C ILE A 85 4.88 11.53 -13.75
N ASN A 86 4.72 12.84 -13.98
CA ASN A 86 3.59 13.63 -13.49
C ASN A 86 3.32 13.42 -11.96
N GLY A 87 4.42 13.33 -11.16
CA GLY A 87 4.33 13.13 -9.72
C GLY A 87 3.89 11.73 -9.28
N ARG A 88 3.96 10.72 -10.16
CA ARG A 88 3.60 9.33 -9.86
C ARG A 88 4.77 8.38 -10.15
N LEU A 89 5.04 7.49 -9.23
CA LEU A 89 6.03 6.42 -9.44
C LEU A 89 5.45 5.36 -10.38
N CYS A 90 6.15 5.11 -11.48
CA CYS A 90 5.73 4.23 -12.55
C CYS A 90 6.78 3.15 -12.82
N ILE A 91 6.30 1.98 -13.21
CA ILE A 91 7.07 0.89 -13.85
C ILE A 91 6.42 0.56 -15.18
N MET A 92 7.05 -0.28 -16.02
CA MET A 92 6.45 -0.63 -17.31
C MET A 92 6.58 -2.11 -17.62
N THR A 93 5.66 -2.61 -18.46
CA THR A 93 5.70 -3.97 -19.02
C THR A 93 5.04 -4.02 -20.40
N GLY A 94 5.10 -5.18 -21.06
CA GLY A 94 4.31 -5.41 -22.27
C GLY A 94 2.98 -6.10 -21.96
N LYS A 95 1.89 -5.66 -22.60
CA LYS A 95 0.53 -6.21 -22.38
C LYS A 95 0.40 -7.68 -22.79
N VAL A 96 1.25 -8.16 -23.70
CA VAL A 96 1.28 -9.56 -24.11
C VAL A 96 1.83 -10.48 -23.01
N LYS A 97 2.55 -9.94 -22.01
CA LYS A 97 3.17 -10.71 -20.93
C LYS A 97 2.14 -11.12 -19.88
N ASP A 98 2.31 -12.30 -19.30
CA ASP A 98 1.41 -12.81 -18.26
C ASP A 98 1.36 -11.92 -17.01
N VAL A 99 2.48 -11.26 -16.67
CA VAL A 99 2.50 -10.27 -15.58
C VAL A 99 1.47 -9.17 -15.78
N TYR A 100 1.30 -8.64 -17.00
CA TYR A 100 0.28 -7.64 -17.27
C TYR A 100 -1.13 -8.22 -17.13
N LYS A 101 -1.37 -9.43 -17.64
CA LYS A 101 -2.67 -10.12 -17.53
C LYS A 101 -3.05 -10.36 -16.06
N GLN A 102 -2.07 -10.69 -15.22
CA GLN A 102 -2.25 -10.88 -13.77
C GLN A 102 -2.60 -9.54 -13.10
N ILE A 103 -1.84 -8.47 -13.41
CA ILE A 103 -2.09 -7.12 -12.89
C ILE A 103 -3.46 -6.58 -13.33
N ALA A 104 -3.87 -6.84 -14.57
CA ALA A 104 -5.18 -6.41 -15.07
C ALA A 104 -6.35 -7.09 -14.33
N LYS A 105 -6.17 -8.32 -13.86
CA LYS A 105 -7.16 -9.05 -13.04
C LYS A 105 -7.11 -8.62 -11.58
N ASN A 106 -5.91 -8.43 -11.05
CA ASN A 106 -5.65 -8.09 -9.65
C ASN A 106 -4.43 -7.16 -9.59
N GLY A 107 -4.68 -5.87 -9.41
CA GLY A 107 -3.63 -4.86 -9.38
C GLY A 107 -2.67 -4.96 -8.17
N LYS A 108 -2.89 -5.86 -7.23
CA LYS A 108 -2.01 -6.03 -6.06
C LYS A 108 -0.66 -6.59 -6.46
N PHE A 109 0.39 -6.03 -5.87
CA PHE A 109 1.76 -6.45 -6.10
C PHE A 109 2.62 -6.33 -4.85
N GLU A 110 3.76 -6.99 -4.87
CA GLU A 110 4.88 -6.68 -3.99
C GLU A 110 6.18 -6.70 -4.79
N ILE A 111 6.99 -5.67 -4.61
CA ILE A 111 8.36 -5.60 -5.11
C ILE A 111 9.31 -5.92 -3.96
N CYS A 112 10.34 -6.72 -4.24
CA CYS A 112 11.51 -6.89 -3.41
C CYS A 112 12.75 -6.38 -4.17
N ALA A 113 13.47 -5.42 -3.58
CA ALA A 113 14.68 -4.84 -4.14
C ALA A 113 15.82 -5.00 -3.14
N LEU A 114 16.85 -5.79 -3.49
CA LEU A 114 18.01 -6.07 -2.65
C LEU A 114 19.17 -5.17 -3.09
N LYS A 115 19.77 -4.41 -2.15
CA LYS A 115 20.97 -3.65 -2.44
C LYS A 115 22.17 -4.55 -2.80
N PRO A 116 23.11 -4.05 -3.59
CA PRO A 116 24.33 -4.80 -3.94
C PRO A 116 25.12 -5.31 -2.74
N SER A 117 25.03 -4.64 -1.58
CA SER A 117 25.64 -5.08 -0.33
C SER A 117 25.11 -6.43 0.18
N GLY A 118 23.87 -6.82 -0.22
CA GLY A 118 23.19 -8.02 0.24
C GLY A 118 22.63 -7.95 1.66
N SER A 119 22.83 -6.83 2.38
CA SER A 119 22.44 -6.68 3.78
C SER A 119 21.21 -5.81 4.02
N GLU A 120 20.78 -5.07 2.99
CA GLU A 120 19.63 -4.18 3.03
C GLU A 120 18.71 -4.46 1.84
N TRP A 121 17.41 -4.47 2.10
CA TRP A 121 16.41 -4.64 1.04
C TRP A 121 15.18 -3.77 1.31
N MET A 122 14.46 -3.47 0.24
CA MET A 122 13.17 -2.78 0.33
C MET A 122 12.06 -3.71 -0.15
N ARG A 123 10.93 -3.70 0.54
CA ARG A 123 9.67 -4.29 0.12
C ARG A 123 8.68 -3.17 -0.16
N LEU A 124 8.16 -3.12 -1.37
CA LEU A 124 7.18 -2.11 -1.80
C LEU A 124 5.90 -2.84 -2.23
N SER A 125 4.82 -2.60 -1.52
CA SER A 125 3.50 -3.15 -1.83
C SER A 125 2.48 -2.05 -2.10
N GLY A 126 1.44 -2.37 -2.86
CA GLY A 126 0.40 -1.40 -3.22
C GLY A 126 -0.52 -1.90 -4.32
N THR A 127 -0.96 -0.98 -5.16
CA THR A 127 -1.80 -1.28 -6.32
C THR A 127 -1.18 -0.68 -7.58
N LEU A 128 -1.13 -1.45 -8.66
CA LEU A 128 -0.73 -1.02 -9.99
C LEU A 128 -1.95 -0.63 -10.81
N VAL A 129 -1.91 0.56 -11.39
CA VAL A 129 -2.95 1.10 -12.28
C VAL A 129 -2.32 1.42 -13.62
N ASN A 130 -2.87 0.88 -14.70
CA ASN A 130 -2.35 1.14 -16.05
C ASN A 130 -2.70 2.56 -16.50
N ASP A 131 -1.70 3.29 -16.98
CA ASP A 131 -1.84 4.60 -17.61
C ASP A 131 -1.69 4.47 -19.13
N GLU A 132 -2.80 4.64 -19.85
CA GLU A 132 -2.82 4.54 -21.32
C GLU A 132 -2.46 5.86 -22.03
N THR A 133 -2.13 6.91 -21.28
CA THR A 133 -1.84 8.23 -21.84
C THR A 133 -0.57 8.18 -22.71
N LEU A 134 -0.70 8.55 -23.97
CA LEU A 134 0.40 8.53 -24.94
C LEU A 134 1.60 9.35 -24.46
N ALA A 135 1.37 10.57 -23.95
CA ALA A 135 2.43 11.42 -23.42
C ALA A 135 3.21 10.79 -22.25
N VAL A 136 2.54 9.99 -21.39
CA VAL A 136 3.21 9.26 -20.29
C VAL A 136 4.08 8.14 -20.84
N LYS A 137 3.60 7.42 -21.86
CA LYS A 137 4.39 6.37 -22.54
C LYS A 137 5.61 6.95 -23.24
N GLU A 138 5.44 8.06 -23.98
CA GLU A 138 6.53 8.78 -24.63
C GLU A 138 7.58 9.25 -23.62
N GLU A 139 7.15 9.89 -22.53
CA GLU A 139 8.05 10.37 -21.49
C GLU A 139 8.83 9.22 -20.83
N PHE A 140 8.15 8.08 -20.56
CA PHE A 140 8.81 6.89 -20.01
C PHE A 140 9.90 6.36 -20.94
N LEU A 141 9.63 6.28 -22.25
CA LEU A 141 10.62 5.86 -23.26
C LEU A 141 11.75 6.87 -23.43
N ASN A 142 11.45 8.18 -23.37
CA ASN A 142 12.48 9.22 -23.49
C ASN A 142 13.48 9.20 -22.33
N ARG A 143 13.05 8.76 -21.15
CA ARG A 143 13.93 8.56 -19.99
C ARG A 143 14.66 7.22 -20.02
N ASN A 144 14.23 6.28 -20.87
CA ASN A 144 14.76 4.92 -20.94
C ASN A 144 15.00 4.51 -22.41
N GLU A 145 15.93 5.16 -23.06
CA GLU A 145 16.23 5.02 -24.50
C GLU A 145 16.44 3.56 -24.95
N GLY A 146 17.05 2.73 -24.09
CA GLY A 146 17.25 1.31 -24.39
C GLY A 146 15.95 0.52 -24.61
N LEU A 147 14.81 1.01 -24.11
CA LEU A 147 13.51 0.38 -24.30
C LEU A 147 12.90 0.68 -25.68
N LYS A 148 13.33 1.73 -26.38
CA LYS A 148 12.79 2.14 -27.69
C LYS A 148 13.02 1.08 -28.77
N SER A 149 14.00 0.19 -28.61
CA SER A 149 14.22 -0.95 -29.49
C SER A 149 13.16 -2.04 -29.37
N MET A 150 12.45 -2.09 -28.22
CA MET A 150 11.46 -3.14 -27.91
C MET A 150 10.03 -2.64 -27.85
N TYR A 151 9.83 -1.33 -27.62
CA TYR A 151 8.51 -0.73 -27.39
C TYR A 151 8.40 0.60 -28.12
N LYS A 152 7.16 0.89 -28.56
CA LYS A 152 6.76 2.19 -29.07
C LYS A 152 5.62 2.71 -28.20
N ALA A 153 5.54 4.03 -28.05
CA ALA A 153 4.51 4.64 -27.19
C ALA A 153 3.09 4.47 -27.77
N ASP A 154 3.00 4.44 -29.10
CA ASP A 154 1.76 4.32 -29.90
C ASP A 154 1.38 2.87 -30.21
N ASP A 155 2.18 1.87 -29.79
CA ASP A 155 1.77 0.48 -29.93
C ASP A 155 0.86 0.04 -28.77
N ASP A 156 0.00 -0.93 -29.02
CA ASP A 156 -0.94 -1.44 -28.03
C ASP A 156 -0.24 -2.34 -26.99
N ASN A 157 1.03 -2.66 -27.17
CA ASN A 157 1.74 -3.58 -26.28
C ASN A 157 2.34 -2.91 -25.06
N MET A 158 2.72 -1.63 -25.14
CA MET A 158 3.34 -0.92 -24.00
C MET A 158 2.31 -0.57 -22.93
N ALA A 159 2.56 -0.96 -21.69
CA ALA A 159 1.80 -0.57 -20.51
C ALA A 159 2.70 0.15 -19.51
N VAL A 160 2.36 1.37 -19.15
CA VAL A 160 2.95 2.11 -18.02
C VAL A 160 2.05 1.95 -16.81
N LEU A 161 2.59 1.42 -15.73
CA LEU A 161 1.86 1.05 -14.52
C LEU A 161 2.21 2.02 -13.40
N GLN A 162 1.25 2.85 -12.99
CA GLN A 162 1.38 3.75 -11.85
C GLN A 162 1.25 2.95 -10.55
N ILE A 163 2.15 3.20 -9.59
CA ILE A 163 2.11 2.65 -8.24
C ILE A 163 1.25 3.58 -7.37
N THR A 164 0.21 3.02 -6.76
CA THR A 164 -0.74 3.77 -5.93
C THR A 164 -0.99 3.04 -4.62
N ASN A 165 -1.43 3.78 -3.58
CA ASN A 165 -1.70 3.23 -2.25
C ASN A 165 -0.54 2.38 -1.74
N ALA A 166 0.66 2.94 -1.85
CA ALA A 166 1.90 2.20 -1.65
C ALA A 166 2.45 2.33 -0.24
N THR A 167 3.00 1.22 0.26
CA THR A 167 3.82 1.16 1.46
C THR A 167 5.18 0.58 1.09
N ALA A 168 6.24 1.36 1.30
CA ALA A 168 7.61 0.89 1.21
C ALA A 168 8.17 0.62 2.60
N ARG A 169 8.78 -0.55 2.79
CA ARG A 169 9.46 -1.00 4.01
C ARG A 169 10.94 -1.18 3.71
N PHE A 170 11.75 -0.38 4.36
CA PHE A 170 13.21 -0.49 4.30
C PHE A 170 13.69 -1.40 5.41
N CYS A 171 14.30 -2.49 5.05
CA CYS A 171 14.69 -3.58 5.93
C CYS A 171 16.21 -3.79 5.91
N SER A 172 16.76 -4.26 7.02
CA SER A 172 18.16 -4.70 7.13
C SER A 172 18.29 -5.78 8.19
N PHE A 173 19.46 -6.44 8.22
CA PHE A 173 19.78 -7.38 9.31
C PHE A 173 20.22 -6.70 10.61
N SER A 174 20.55 -5.39 10.56
CA SER A 174 21.18 -4.68 11.67
C SER A 174 20.39 -3.52 12.25
N ALA A 175 19.29 -3.09 11.58
CA ALA A 175 18.48 -1.95 12.01
C ALA A 175 16.98 -2.29 11.99
N PRO A 176 16.16 -1.60 12.80
CA PRO A 176 14.70 -1.72 12.74
C PRO A 176 14.13 -1.36 11.36
N GLU A 177 13.02 -2.00 11.00
CA GLU A 177 12.29 -1.67 9.79
C GLU A 177 11.76 -0.23 9.83
N ARG A 178 11.94 0.52 8.71
CA ARG A 178 11.35 1.85 8.51
C ARG A 178 10.33 1.80 7.39
N LYS A 179 9.22 2.52 7.54
CA LYS A 179 8.11 2.57 6.58
C LYS A 179 7.89 3.98 6.06
N VAL A 180 7.52 4.07 4.79
CA VAL A 180 6.95 5.28 4.17
C VAL A 180 5.72 4.89 3.33
N ASN A 181 4.78 5.82 3.18
CA ASN A 181 3.54 5.62 2.42
C ASN A 181 3.36 6.74 1.38
N PHE A 182 2.72 6.42 0.24
CA PHE A 182 2.36 7.40 -0.80
C PHE A 182 1.24 6.89 -1.72
#